data_879eb75a3702bd09af45eb5a3f2283d9
#
_entry.id   879eb75a3702bd09af45eb5a3f2283d9
#
_cell.length_a   1.000
_cell.length_b   1.000
_cell.length_c   1.000
_cell.angle_alpha   90.00
_cell.angle_beta   90.00
_cell.angle_gamma   90.00
#
_symmetry.space_group_name_H-M   'P 1'
#
loop_
_entity.id
_entity.type
_entity.pdbx_description
1 polymer ?
#
loop_
_entity_poly.entity_id
_entity_poly.type
_entity_poly.pdbx_seq_one_letter_code
_entity_poly.pdbx_strand_id
1 'polypeptide(L)'
;NAQLIDTTTGGHVWADRYDSFLNDVFALQDKVTQNIVTALAVNLTAGEQERQARKETDSPAAYDAFLRGWAHYLLHTPDDFAKAIPYLENAIELDPSYGRAHAALATVYWESRDNYWVKSLGVSYIEAREKTRRHLEEALKDPTPLAHRTASKMLSDQDRWDEAIAEAERAIALDANDPNGYEAMGRLLVKVGSPAEGLDFIKKAMRLDPQSDYLFRLGDAQFHLERYDEAAATMLRATKRNPGREWNFFLLAAAYGQLGREQEAKSTIEMFNKLRAKVGQGPYTLADVDDWDFKEPAERERLRDGLRKAGLPEGKAAPRVAALPSEELRRLLTGTTSTSESGGWHVYHAPDGQLFGRSFSGSTDEGTWEIIDGGQFCRQWTYWGGGRKACFIYFKKGDEYEYWYADGSRMRGKFRIRPGNPENL
;
A
#
# COMPACT_ATOMS: atom_id res chain seq x y z
N ASN A 1 17.65 -9.06 -30.24
CA ASN A 1 17.43 -10.48 -30.59
C ASN A 1 16.24 -10.97 -29.76
N ALA A 2 15.28 -11.63 -30.38
CA ALA A 2 14.17 -12.31 -29.72
C ALA A 2 14.25 -13.80 -30.08
N GLN A 3 13.92 -14.68 -29.13
CA GLN A 3 13.90 -16.12 -29.36
C GLN A 3 12.79 -16.77 -28.51
N LEU A 4 12.18 -17.80 -29.05
CA LEU A 4 11.20 -18.65 -28.40
C LEU A 4 11.79 -20.05 -28.25
N ILE A 5 11.80 -20.56 -27.04
CA ILE A 5 12.39 -21.84 -26.68
C ILE A 5 11.28 -22.73 -26.11
N ASP A 6 11.17 -23.94 -26.62
CA ASP A 6 10.36 -25.01 -26.02
C ASP A 6 11.03 -25.47 -24.72
N THR A 7 10.40 -25.19 -23.59
CA THR A 7 10.94 -25.54 -22.27
C THR A 7 10.95 -27.04 -21.98
N THR A 8 10.22 -27.84 -22.77
CA THR A 8 10.19 -29.31 -22.64
C THR A 8 11.39 -29.98 -23.32
N THR A 9 11.74 -29.46 -24.48
CA THR A 9 12.79 -30.03 -25.32
C THR A 9 14.10 -29.23 -25.28
N GLY A 10 14.07 -27.97 -24.84
CA GLY A 10 15.17 -27.02 -24.93
C GLY A 10 15.45 -26.54 -26.37
N GLY A 11 14.60 -26.92 -27.32
CA GLY A 11 14.75 -26.55 -28.73
C GLY A 11 14.27 -25.16 -29.04
N HIS A 12 14.94 -24.48 -29.99
CA HIS A 12 14.47 -23.19 -30.49
C HIS A 12 13.23 -23.40 -31.40
N VAL A 13 12.09 -22.83 -30.99
CA VAL A 13 10.87 -22.76 -31.80
C VAL A 13 11.01 -21.68 -32.88
N TRP A 14 11.60 -20.55 -32.47
CA TRP A 14 11.81 -19.39 -33.31
C TRP A 14 12.90 -18.49 -32.73
N ALA A 15 13.68 -17.85 -33.60
CA ALA A 15 14.64 -16.80 -33.23
C ALA A 15 14.76 -15.80 -34.37
N ASP A 16 14.82 -14.51 -34.04
CA ASP A 16 15.01 -13.45 -35.01
C ASP A 16 15.78 -12.27 -34.41
N ARG A 17 16.36 -11.44 -35.30
CA ARG A 17 17.09 -10.23 -34.91
C ARG A 17 16.37 -9.01 -35.46
N TYR A 18 16.20 -8.02 -34.58
CA TYR A 18 15.57 -6.74 -34.92
C TYR A 18 16.53 -5.61 -34.58
N ASP A 19 16.72 -4.71 -35.52
CA ASP A 19 17.45 -3.46 -35.36
C ASP A 19 16.51 -2.32 -35.84
N SER A 20 16.23 -1.34 -34.97
CA SER A 20 15.36 -0.20 -35.27
C SER A 20 15.77 1.04 -34.47
N PHE A 21 15.34 2.20 -34.93
CA PHE A 21 15.50 3.45 -34.20
C PHE A 21 14.39 3.59 -33.13
N LEU A 22 14.61 4.42 -32.11
CA LEU A 22 13.64 4.64 -31.03
C LEU A 22 12.28 5.14 -31.54
N ASN A 23 12.28 5.95 -32.61
CA ASN A 23 11.05 6.47 -33.22
C ASN A 23 10.16 5.37 -33.83
N ASP A 24 10.73 4.19 -34.13
CA ASP A 24 10.04 3.05 -34.74
C ASP A 24 9.71 1.95 -33.70
N VAL A 25 9.84 2.26 -32.39
CA VAL A 25 9.73 1.26 -31.31
C VAL A 25 8.37 0.54 -31.31
N PHE A 26 7.29 1.24 -31.57
CA PHE A 26 5.94 0.64 -31.59
C PHE A 26 5.76 -0.28 -32.78
N ALA A 27 6.22 0.12 -33.98
CA ALA A 27 6.19 -0.72 -35.17
C ALA A 27 7.07 -1.97 -35.00
N LEU A 28 8.18 -1.83 -34.28
CA LEU A 28 9.05 -2.94 -33.94
C LEU A 28 8.37 -3.92 -32.97
N GLN A 29 7.72 -3.42 -31.91
CA GLN A 29 6.96 -4.22 -30.96
C GLN A 29 5.83 -5.00 -31.65
N ASP A 30 5.06 -4.36 -32.51
CA ASP A 30 3.98 -4.98 -33.28
C ASP A 30 4.53 -6.12 -34.15
N LYS A 31 5.64 -5.89 -34.85
CA LYS A 31 6.30 -6.88 -35.69
C LYS A 31 6.81 -8.09 -34.88
N VAL A 32 7.46 -7.84 -33.73
CA VAL A 32 7.96 -8.92 -32.86
C VAL A 32 6.80 -9.74 -32.33
N THR A 33 5.74 -9.09 -31.83
CA THR A 33 4.55 -9.77 -31.31
C THR A 33 3.87 -10.61 -32.38
N GLN A 34 3.69 -10.06 -33.60
CA GLN A 34 3.09 -10.79 -34.73
C GLN A 34 3.91 -12.04 -35.08
N ASN A 35 5.23 -11.93 -35.09
CA ASN A 35 6.11 -13.06 -35.38
C ASN A 35 6.05 -14.15 -34.29
N ILE A 36 5.96 -13.76 -33.01
CA ILE A 36 5.79 -14.69 -31.89
C ILE A 36 4.44 -15.41 -31.99
N VAL A 37 3.35 -14.69 -32.21
CA VAL A 37 1.99 -15.25 -32.39
C VAL A 37 1.97 -16.24 -33.54
N THR A 38 2.62 -15.91 -34.66
CA THR A 38 2.74 -16.77 -35.83
C THR A 38 3.55 -18.03 -35.53
N ALA A 39 4.69 -17.87 -34.83
CA ALA A 39 5.56 -18.99 -34.48
C ALA A 39 4.90 -19.99 -33.50
N LEU A 40 4.02 -19.46 -32.61
CA LEU A 40 3.24 -20.27 -31.67
C LEU A 40 1.99 -20.90 -32.32
N ALA A 41 1.63 -20.53 -33.55
CA ALA A 41 0.40 -20.90 -34.22
C ALA A 41 -0.88 -20.61 -33.39
N VAL A 42 -0.85 -19.53 -32.60
CA VAL A 42 -1.97 -19.11 -31.74
C VAL A 42 -2.90 -18.18 -32.50
N ASN A 43 -4.21 -18.40 -32.38
CA ASN A 43 -5.21 -17.47 -32.86
C ASN A 43 -5.64 -16.56 -31.74
N LEU A 44 -5.32 -15.26 -31.86
CA LEU A 44 -5.77 -14.27 -30.90
C LEU A 44 -7.28 -14.04 -31.04
N THR A 45 -7.98 -13.94 -29.92
CA THR A 45 -9.37 -13.49 -29.88
C THR A 45 -9.48 -12.01 -30.30
N ALA A 46 -10.65 -11.55 -30.70
CA ALA A 46 -10.86 -10.15 -31.05
C ALA A 46 -10.44 -9.18 -29.91
N GLY A 47 -10.75 -9.50 -28.66
CA GLY A 47 -10.36 -8.68 -27.52
C GLY A 47 -8.84 -8.68 -27.24
N GLU A 48 -8.12 -9.78 -27.57
CA GLU A 48 -6.67 -9.82 -27.49
C GLU A 48 -6.03 -9.00 -28.61
N GLN A 49 -6.60 -9.04 -29.81
CA GLN A 49 -6.16 -8.21 -30.93
C GLN A 49 -6.37 -6.71 -30.65
N GLU A 50 -7.51 -6.31 -30.08
CA GLU A 50 -7.77 -4.93 -29.66
C GLU A 50 -6.79 -4.46 -28.58
N ARG A 51 -6.52 -5.28 -27.57
CA ARG A 51 -5.53 -4.96 -26.53
C ARG A 51 -4.12 -4.81 -27.11
N GLN A 52 -3.73 -5.69 -28.03
CA GLN A 52 -2.44 -5.59 -28.71
C GLN A 52 -2.32 -4.33 -29.57
N ALA A 53 -3.40 -3.95 -30.25
CA ALA A 53 -3.44 -2.76 -31.10
C ALA A 53 -3.50 -1.45 -30.33
N ARG A 54 -3.87 -1.48 -29.04
CA ARG A 54 -3.98 -0.29 -28.18
C ARG A 54 -2.60 0.22 -27.83
N LYS A 55 -2.25 1.39 -28.33
CA LYS A 55 -1.08 2.13 -27.88
C LYS A 55 -1.40 2.87 -26.58
N GLU A 56 -0.49 2.78 -25.64
CA GLU A 56 -0.60 3.46 -24.34
C GLU A 56 -0.21 4.94 -24.42
N THR A 57 0.61 5.29 -25.42
CA THR A 57 1.03 6.65 -25.77
C THR A 57 1.47 6.68 -27.25
N ASP A 58 1.30 7.81 -27.91
CA ASP A 58 1.86 8.05 -29.26
C ASP A 58 3.27 8.64 -29.22
N SER A 59 3.80 8.95 -28.02
CA SER A 59 5.12 9.53 -27.82
C SER A 59 6.18 8.48 -27.50
N PRO A 60 7.08 8.11 -28.44
CA PRO A 60 8.19 7.19 -28.14
C PRO A 60 9.09 7.68 -27.02
N ALA A 61 9.25 9.01 -26.88
CA ALA A 61 10.05 9.61 -25.81
C ALA A 61 9.37 9.44 -24.43
N ALA A 62 8.03 9.60 -24.36
CA ALA A 62 7.27 9.34 -23.13
C ALA A 62 7.37 7.85 -22.73
N TYR A 63 7.29 6.95 -23.72
CA TYR A 63 7.42 5.52 -23.50
C TYR A 63 8.82 5.13 -22.98
N ASP A 64 9.90 5.66 -23.56
CA ASP A 64 11.27 5.42 -23.09
C ASP A 64 11.45 5.93 -21.64
N ALA A 65 10.98 7.14 -21.36
CA ALA A 65 11.03 7.71 -20.01
C ALA A 65 10.26 6.84 -19.01
N PHE A 66 9.05 6.38 -19.38
CA PHE A 66 8.27 5.47 -18.55
C PHE A 66 9.03 4.16 -18.28
N LEU A 67 9.62 3.52 -19.29
CA LEU A 67 10.35 2.26 -19.13
C LEU A 67 11.54 2.40 -18.17
N ARG A 68 12.26 3.52 -18.20
CA ARG A 68 13.34 3.81 -17.26
C ARG A 68 12.83 3.96 -15.83
N GLY A 69 11.76 4.72 -15.62
CA GLY A 69 11.11 4.84 -14.32
C GLY A 69 10.58 3.50 -13.81
N TRP A 70 9.96 2.73 -14.69
CA TRP A 70 9.45 1.40 -14.36
C TRP A 70 10.55 0.40 -14.00
N ALA A 71 11.71 0.44 -14.67
CA ALA A 71 12.86 -0.38 -14.33
C ALA A 71 13.36 -0.11 -12.90
N HIS A 72 13.39 1.16 -12.47
CA HIS A 72 13.69 1.51 -11.09
C HIS A 72 12.61 1.03 -10.12
N TYR A 73 11.33 1.22 -10.43
CA TYR A 73 10.23 0.74 -9.60
C TYR A 73 10.35 -0.78 -9.30
N LEU A 74 10.71 -1.58 -10.30
CA LEU A 74 10.83 -3.04 -10.17
C LEU A 74 11.94 -3.49 -9.21
N LEU A 75 12.94 -2.66 -8.93
CA LEU A 75 13.99 -2.96 -7.94
C LEU A 75 13.50 -2.90 -6.50
N HIS A 76 12.38 -2.23 -6.25
CA HIS A 76 11.63 -2.19 -5.00
C HIS A 76 12.50 -1.83 -3.78
N THR A 77 13.28 -0.75 -3.90
CA THR A 77 14.05 -0.15 -2.81
C THR A 77 13.69 1.33 -2.64
N PRO A 78 13.90 1.94 -1.44
CA PRO A 78 13.64 3.36 -1.23
C PRO A 78 14.36 4.27 -2.21
N ASP A 79 15.64 3.97 -2.48
CA ASP A 79 16.49 4.76 -3.37
C ASP A 79 16.05 4.65 -4.83
N ASP A 80 15.62 3.46 -5.25
CA ASP A 80 15.16 3.26 -6.62
C ASP A 80 13.76 3.85 -6.84
N PHE A 81 12.89 3.85 -5.83
CA PHE A 81 11.63 4.59 -5.91
C PHE A 81 11.88 6.09 -6.06
N ALA A 82 12.84 6.66 -5.33
CA ALA A 82 13.22 8.06 -5.51
C ALA A 82 13.76 8.35 -6.93
N LYS A 83 14.49 7.39 -7.53
CA LYS A 83 14.98 7.51 -8.92
C LYS A 83 13.88 7.31 -9.96
N ALA A 84 12.85 6.50 -9.67
CA ALA A 84 11.74 6.27 -10.58
C ALA A 84 10.92 7.54 -10.84
N ILE A 85 10.73 8.38 -9.80
CA ILE A 85 9.86 9.57 -9.85
C ILE A 85 10.23 10.51 -11.01
N PRO A 86 11.46 11.03 -11.16
CA PRO A 86 11.76 11.99 -12.22
C PRO A 86 11.59 11.43 -13.63
N TYR A 87 11.80 10.13 -13.84
CA TYR A 87 11.54 9.50 -15.13
C TYR A 87 10.04 9.39 -15.43
N LEU A 88 9.22 9.04 -14.43
CA LEU A 88 7.76 8.96 -14.58
C LEU A 88 7.15 10.35 -14.75
N GLU A 89 7.65 11.37 -14.05
CA GLU A 89 7.24 12.76 -14.23
C GLU A 89 7.60 13.25 -15.65
N ASN A 90 8.79 12.96 -16.14
CA ASN A 90 9.19 13.28 -17.52
C ASN A 90 8.30 12.56 -18.56
N ALA A 91 7.90 11.32 -18.32
CA ALA A 91 6.95 10.63 -19.20
C ALA A 91 5.61 11.36 -19.27
N ILE A 92 5.11 11.89 -18.15
CA ILE A 92 3.88 12.67 -18.06
C ILE A 92 4.06 14.06 -18.69
N GLU A 93 5.23 14.70 -18.56
CA GLU A 93 5.52 15.97 -19.25
C GLU A 93 5.51 15.82 -20.77
N LEU A 94 6.03 14.71 -21.30
CA LEU A 94 6.06 14.39 -22.72
C LEU A 94 4.69 13.95 -23.29
N ASP A 95 3.86 13.33 -22.46
CA ASP A 95 2.48 12.98 -22.78
C ASP A 95 1.61 13.06 -21.49
N PRO A 96 0.93 14.19 -21.27
CA PRO A 96 0.07 14.38 -20.10
C PRO A 96 -1.12 13.42 -20.01
N SER A 97 -1.47 12.74 -21.10
CA SER A 97 -2.56 11.75 -21.14
C SER A 97 -2.10 10.32 -20.88
N TYR A 98 -0.80 10.09 -20.68
CA TYR A 98 -0.24 8.75 -20.53
C TYR A 98 -0.69 8.10 -19.20
N GLY A 99 -1.86 7.44 -19.23
CA GLY A 99 -2.51 6.85 -18.05
C GLY A 99 -1.63 5.86 -17.27
N ARG A 100 -0.81 5.05 -17.97
CA ARG A 100 0.10 4.10 -17.32
C ARG A 100 1.24 4.80 -16.55
N ALA A 101 1.76 5.91 -17.04
CA ALA A 101 2.77 6.69 -16.32
C ALA A 101 2.18 7.33 -15.06
N HIS A 102 0.97 7.87 -15.15
CA HIS A 102 0.22 8.33 -13.98
C HIS A 102 -0.04 7.20 -12.98
N ALA A 103 -0.48 6.02 -13.43
CA ALA A 103 -0.71 4.86 -12.57
C ALA A 103 0.57 4.42 -11.85
N ALA A 104 1.70 4.38 -12.55
CA ALA A 104 2.99 4.03 -11.98
C ALA A 104 3.43 5.03 -10.90
N LEU A 105 3.29 6.33 -11.17
CA LEU A 105 3.65 7.36 -10.20
C LEU A 105 2.73 7.34 -8.97
N ALA A 106 1.43 7.12 -9.16
CA ALA A 106 0.50 6.89 -8.06
C ALA A 106 0.92 5.68 -7.20
N THR A 107 1.32 4.58 -7.85
CA THR A 107 1.76 3.36 -7.17
C THR A 107 3.06 3.59 -6.37
N VAL A 108 4.04 4.30 -6.93
CA VAL A 108 5.30 4.66 -6.24
C VAL A 108 5.01 5.42 -4.95
N TYR A 109 4.17 6.46 -5.00
CA TYR A 109 3.83 7.24 -3.80
C TYR A 109 3.02 6.40 -2.79
N TRP A 110 2.08 5.59 -3.26
CA TRP A 110 1.29 4.72 -2.41
C TRP A 110 2.15 3.70 -1.66
N GLU A 111 2.97 2.94 -2.37
CA GLU A 111 3.81 1.89 -1.80
C GLU A 111 4.93 2.47 -0.92
N SER A 112 5.44 3.65 -1.24
CA SER A 112 6.37 4.36 -0.36
C SER A 112 5.77 4.70 1.00
N ARG A 113 4.47 5.00 1.05
CA ARG A 113 3.74 5.19 2.30
C ARG A 113 3.65 3.89 3.09
N ASP A 114 3.21 2.81 2.44
CA ASP A 114 3.02 1.51 3.07
C ASP A 114 4.32 0.90 3.60
N ASN A 115 5.42 1.14 2.90
CA ASN A 115 6.75 0.66 3.31
C ASN A 115 7.53 1.67 4.17
N TYR A 116 6.92 2.78 4.60
CA TYR A 116 7.58 3.84 5.38
C TYR A 116 8.78 4.51 4.69
N TRP A 117 8.79 4.57 3.35
CA TRP A 117 9.86 5.13 2.53
C TRP A 117 9.64 6.59 2.12
N VAL A 118 8.54 7.22 2.51
CA VAL A 118 8.21 8.62 2.12
C VAL A 118 9.33 9.60 2.44
N LYS A 119 10.08 9.37 3.53
CA LYS A 119 11.22 10.20 3.91
C LYS A 119 12.35 10.16 2.85
N SER A 120 12.60 9.00 2.25
CA SER A 120 13.60 8.84 1.19
C SER A 120 13.18 9.54 -0.10
N LEU A 121 11.87 9.72 -0.31
CA LEU A 121 11.32 10.49 -1.41
C LEU A 121 11.31 12.01 -1.15
N GLY A 122 11.64 12.44 0.06
CA GLY A 122 11.59 13.85 0.46
C GLY A 122 10.18 14.41 0.63
N VAL A 123 9.17 13.55 0.84
CA VAL A 123 7.76 13.93 1.00
C VAL A 123 7.19 13.48 2.34
N SER A 124 6.15 14.16 2.81
CA SER A 124 5.38 13.71 3.97
C SER A 124 4.39 12.58 3.60
N TYR A 125 3.85 11.88 4.60
CA TYR A 125 2.79 10.88 4.41
C TYR A 125 1.53 11.49 3.77
N ILE A 126 1.16 12.70 4.18
CA ILE A 126 0.00 13.43 3.65
C ILE A 126 0.23 13.75 2.18
N GLU A 127 1.39 14.31 1.86
CA GLU A 127 1.76 14.67 0.49
C GLU A 127 1.85 13.46 -0.44
N ALA A 128 2.45 12.35 0.00
CA ALA A 128 2.50 11.11 -0.77
C ALA A 128 1.08 10.61 -1.11
N ARG A 129 0.15 10.71 -0.16
CA ARG A 129 -1.24 10.34 -0.35
C ARG A 129 -1.95 11.26 -1.35
N GLU A 130 -1.75 12.57 -1.24
CA GLU A 130 -2.31 13.56 -2.14
C GLU A 130 -1.82 13.38 -3.58
N LYS A 131 -0.51 13.14 -3.73
CA LYS A 131 0.08 12.80 -5.02
C LYS A 131 -0.48 11.49 -5.59
N THR A 132 -0.63 10.46 -4.75
CA THR A 132 -1.30 9.21 -5.16
C THR A 132 -2.69 9.47 -5.72
N ARG A 133 -3.53 10.19 -4.97
CA ARG A 133 -4.91 10.50 -5.38
C ARG A 133 -4.94 11.24 -6.72
N ARG A 134 -4.18 12.33 -6.83
CA ARG A 134 -4.14 13.14 -8.05
C ARG A 134 -3.72 12.35 -9.28
N HIS A 135 -2.64 11.58 -9.17
CA HIS A 135 -2.16 10.78 -10.30
C HIS A 135 -3.10 9.61 -10.61
N LEU A 136 -3.73 9.03 -9.61
CA LEU A 136 -4.71 7.97 -9.82
C LEU A 136 -5.98 8.47 -10.53
N GLU A 137 -6.46 9.67 -10.19
CA GLU A 137 -7.58 10.31 -10.91
C GLU A 137 -7.26 10.52 -12.39
N GLU A 138 -6.05 10.96 -12.72
CA GLU A 138 -5.62 11.07 -14.12
C GLU A 138 -5.49 9.70 -14.79
N ALA A 139 -4.89 8.71 -14.11
CA ALA A 139 -4.74 7.35 -14.63
C ALA A 139 -6.08 6.67 -14.95
N LEU A 140 -7.13 6.97 -14.19
CA LEU A 140 -8.46 6.39 -14.39
C LEU A 140 -9.25 7.01 -15.55
N LYS A 141 -8.76 8.07 -16.19
CA LYS A 141 -9.32 8.60 -17.44
C LYS A 141 -8.98 7.69 -18.64
N ASP A 142 -7.82 7.06 -18.62
CA ASP A 142 -7.40 5.99 -19.54
C ASP A 142 -6.89 4.78 -18.75
N PRO A 143 -7.82 3.96 -18.20
CA PRO A 143 -7.52 3.02 -17.16
C PRO A 143 -6.67 1.84 -17.64
N THR A 144 -5.71 1.47 -16.78
CA THR A 144 -4.85 0.29 -16.93
C THR A 144 -5.07 -0.69 -15.77
N PRO A 145 -4.68 -1.97 -15.88
CA PRO A 145 -4.71 -2.90 -14.74
C PRO A 145 -4.00 -2.33 -13.50
N LEU A 146 -2.88 -1.63 -13.69
CA LEU A 146 -2.14 -0.99 -12.61
C LEU A 146 -2.95 0.11 -11.90
N ALA A 147 -3.65 0.97 -12.65
CA ALA A 147 -4.51 2.01 -12.07
C ALA A 147 -5.60 1.40 -11.17
N HIS A 148 -6.31 0.41 -11.67
CA HIS A 148 -7.36 -0.27 -10.89
C HIS A 148 -6.82 -1.01 -9.67
N ARG A 149 -5.65 -1.66 -9.77
CA ARG A 149 -5.01 -2.29 -8.60
C ARG A 149 -4.62 -1.26 -7.53
N THR A 150 -4.12 -0.11 -7.94
CA THR A 150 -3.79 0.98 -7.01
C THR A 150 -5.03 1.58 -6.39
N ALA A 151 -6.12 1.76 -7.17
CA ALA A 151 -7.43 2.16 -6.66
C ALA A 151 -7.97 1.17 -5.63
N SER A 152 -7.91 -0.13 -5.92
CA SER A 152 -8.33 -1.20 -5.00
C SER A 152 -7.58 -1.13 -3.66
N LYS A 153 -6.25 -0.93 -3.69
CA LYS A 153 -5.44 -0.75 -2.47
C LYS A 153 -5.89 0.48 -1.67
N MET A 154 -6.08 1.62 -2.35
CA MET A 154 -6.49 2.87 -1.71
C MET A 154 -7.88 2.78 -1.09
N LEU A 155 -8.83 2.13 -1.76
CA LEU A 155 -10.19 1.91 -1.28
C LEU A 155 -10.23 0.94 -0.09
N SER A 156 -9.43 -0.12 -0.11
CA SER A 156 -9.24 -1.05 1.01
C SER A 156 -8.79 -0.30 2.28
N ASP A 157 -7.85 0.63 2.16
CA ASP A 157 -7.39 1.44 3.28
C ASP A 157 -8.45 2.44 3.81
N GLN A 158 -9.48 2.70 3.01
CA GLN A 158 -10.62 3.53 3.38
C GLN A 158 -11.80 2.71 3.93
N ASP A 159 -11.64 1.41 4.14
CA ASP A 159 -12.68 0.44 4.51
C ASP A 159 -13.83 0.34 3.48
N ARG A 160 -13.60 0.80 2.24
CA ARG A 160 -14.53 0.73 1.12
C ARG A 160 -14.37 -0.61 0.39
N TRP A 161 -14.66 -1.68 1.10
CA TRP A 161 -14.32 -3.05 0.70
C TRP A 161 -14.97 -3.49 -0.61
N ASP A 162 -16.26 -3.22 -0.78
CA ASP A 162 -17.01 -3.64 -1.97
C ASP A 162 -16.51 -2.90 -3.23
N GLU A 163 -16.17 -1.63 -3.09
CA GLU A 163 -15.56 -0.84 -4.17
C GLU A 163 -14.13 -1.28 -4.46
N ALA A 164 -13.37 -1.65 -3.42
CA ALA A 164 -12.02 -2.20 -3.59
C ALA A 164 -12.03 -3.53 -4.37
N ILE A 165 -13.02 -4.39 -4.10
CA ILE A 165 -13.24 -5.65 -4.84
C ILE A 165 -13.59 -5.34 -6.29
N ALA A 166 -14.53 -4.41 -6.55
CA ALA A 166 -14.91 -4.02 -7.90
C ALA A 166 -13.72 -3.48 -8.72
N GLU A 167 -12.83 -2.72 -8.09
CA GLU A 167 -11.60 -2.25 -8.75
C GLU A 167 -10.62 -3.39 -9.06
N ALA A 168 -10.47 -4.37 -8.17
CA ALA A 168 -9.65 -5.55 -8.44
C ALA A 168 -10.23 -6.41 -9.58
N GLU A 169 -11.56 -6.54 -9.65
CA GLU A 169 -12.26 -7.20 -10.78
C GLU A 169 -12.02 -6.49 -12.11
N ARG A 170 -12.07 -5.14 -12.13
CA ARG A 170 -11.76 -4.35 -13.32
C ARG A 170 -10.32 -4.54 -13.78
N ALA A 171 -9.36 -4.62 -12.85
CA ALA A 171 -7.98 -4.92 -13.20
C ALA A 171 -7.84 -6.27 -13.92
N ILE A 172 -8.51 -7.32 -13.42
CA ILE A 172 -8.51 -8.65 -14.04
C ILE A 172 -9.25 -8.63 -15.39
N ALA A 173 -10.36 -7.91 -15.48
CA ALA A 173 -11.13 -7.80 -16.72
C ALA A 173 -10.36 -7.10 -17.86
N LEU A 174 -9.54 -6.10 -17.52
CA LEU A 174 -8.67 -5.41 -18.48
C LEU A 174 -7.54 -6.30 -18.98
N ASP A 175 -6.96 -7.12 -18.11
CA ASP A 175 -5.94 -8.11 -18.49
C ASP A 175 -6.03 -9.36 -17.64
N ALA A 176 -6.69 -10.38 -18.18
CA ALA A 176 -6.85 -11.70 -17.53
C ALA A 176 -5.54 -12.51 -17.44
N ASN A 177 -4.46 -12.04 -18.07
CA ASN A 177 -3.13 -12.63 -18.00
C ASN A 177 -2.18 -11.85 -17.09
N ASP A 178 -2.59 -10.69 -16.52
CA ASP A 178 -1.81 -10.00 -15.50
C ASP A 178 -1.89 -10.73 -14.16
N PRO A 179 -0.81 -11.39 -13.70
CA PRO A 179 -0.80 -12.12 -12.43
C PRO A 179 -1.07 -11.20 -11.24
N ASN A 180 -0.71 -9.92 -11.34
CA ASN A 180 -0.86 -8.96 -10.25
C ASN A 180 -2.32 -8.56 -10.00
N GLY A 181 -3.21 -8.68 -11.00
CA GLY A 181 -4.66 -8.53 -10.80
C GLY A 181 -5.20 -9.60 -9.86
N TYR A 182 -4.77 -10.84 -10.07
CA TYR A 182 -5.16 -11.98 -9.20
C TYR A 182 -4.51 -11.89 -7.81
N GLU A 183 -3.26 -11.42 -7.70
CA GLU A 183 -2.62 -11.15 -6.39
C GLU A 183 -3.39 -10.10 -5.60
N ALA A 184 -3.77 -8.98 -6.24
CA ALA A 184 -4.53 -7.92 -5.60
C ALA A 184 -5.88 -8.42 -5.08
N MET A 185 -6.62 -9.19 -5.88
CA MET A 185 -7.88 -9.82 -5.47
C MET A 185 -7.66 -10.82 -4.33
N GLY A 186 -6.67 -11.70 -4.43
CA GLY A 186 -6.37 -12.69 -3.41
C GLY A 186 -6.04 -12.05 -2.05
N ARG A 187 -5.21 -11.00 -2.05
CA ARG A 187 -4.89 -10.21 -0.87
C ARG A 187 -6.14 -9.57 -0.25
N LEU A 188 -7.00 -9.01 -1.08
CA LEU A 188 -8.22 -8.33 -0.63
C LEU A 188 -9.20 -9.32 0.01
N LEU A 189 -9.39 -10.49 -0.61
CA LEU A 189 -10.27 -11.55 -0.10
C LEU A 189 -9.82 -12.08 1.26
N VAL A 190 -8.52 -12.19 1.51
CA VAL A 190 -8.01 -12.52 2.86
C VAL A 190 -8.44 -11.44 3.87
N LYS A 191 -8.32 -10.16 3.52
CA LYS A 191 -8.69 -9.05 4.41
C LYS A 191 -10.18 -8.95 4.72
N VAL A 192 -11.03 -9.37 3.79
CA VAL A 192 -12.50 -9.36 3.97
C VAL A 192 -13.05 -10.66 4.59
N GLY A 193 -12.17 -11.60 5.00
CA GLY A 193 -12.58 -12.82 5.68
C GLY A 193 -12.93 -13.99 4.74
N SER A 194 -12.48 -13.95 3.49
CA SER A 194 -12.63 -15.04 2.50
C SER A 194 -11.26 -15.64 2.11
N PRO A 195 -10.44 -16.14 3.07
CA PRO A 195 -9.08 -16.59 2.78
C PRO A 195 -8.99 -17.81 1.88
N ALA A 196 -10.05 -18.67 1.82
CA ALA A 196 -10.07 -19.82 0.94
C ALA A 196 -10.15 -19.40 -0.53
N GLU A 197 -11.05 -18.50 -0.85
CA GLU A 197 -11.17 -17.92 -2.19
C GLU A 197 -9.92 -17.10 -2.53
N GLY A 198 -9.42 -16.31 -1.58
CA GLY A 198 -8.18 -15.56 -1.72
C GLY A 198 -6.99 -16.46 -2.09
N LEU A 199 -6.88 -17.64 -1.48
CA LEU A 199 -5.85 -18.62 -1.79
C LEU A 199 -5.91 -19.11 -3.26
N ASP A 200 -7.11 -19.29 -3.81
CA ASP A 200 -7.28 -19.74 -5.19
C ASP A 200 -6.84 -18.66 -6.19
N PHE A 201 -7.15 -17.40 -5.91
CA PHE A 201 -6.64 -16.25 -6.68
C PHE A 201 -5.10 -16.14 -6.62
N ILE A 202 -4.50 -16.30 -5.45
CA ILE A 202 -3.04 -16.28 -5.28
C ILE A 202 -2.40 -17.42 -6.07
N LYS A 203 -2.95 -18.64 -6.02
CA LYS A 203 -2.46 -19.76 -6.83
C LYS A 203 -2.61 -19.50 -8.34
N LYS A 204 -3.65 -18.78 -8.77
CA LYS A 204 -3.79 -18.36 -10.16
C LYS A 204 -2.68 -17.39 -10.55
N ALA A 205 -2.36 -16.39 -9.72
CA ALA A 205 -1.23 -15.49 -9.93
C ALA A 205 0.09 -16.26 -10.06
N MET A 206 0.35 -17.22 -9.16
CA MET A 206 1.55 -18.07 -9.18
C MET A 206 1.66 -18.95 -10.44
N ARG A 207 0.54 -19.39 -11.01
CA ARG A 207 0.55 -20.12 -12.29
C ARG A 207 0.86 -19.25 -13.48
N LEU A 208 0.39 -17.99 -13.47
CA LEU A 208 0.64 -17.02 -14.54
C LEU A 208 2.07 -16.49 -14.49
N ASP A 209 2.64 -16.31 -13.32
CA ASP A 209 4.03 -15.92 -13.12
C ASP A 209 4.71 -16.74 -12.02
N PRO A 210 5.28 -17.91 -12.36
CA PRO A 210 5.95 -18.78 -11.38
C PRO A 210 7.25 -18.19 -10.81
N GLN A 211 7.80 -17.14 -11.42
CA GLN A 211 9.08 -16.55 -11.02
C GLN A 211 8.92 -15.44 -9.99
N SER A 212 7.78 -14.79 -9.94
CA SER A 212 7.51 -13.74 -8.97
C SER A 212 7.35 -14.25 -7.53
N ASP A 213 7.59 -13.37 -6.58
CA ASP A 213 7.57 -13.72 -5.16
C ASP A 213 6.18 -13.51 -4.54
N TYR A 214 5.29 -14.48 -4.74
CA TYR A 214 3.97 -14.52 -4.08
C TYR A 214 3.96 -15.28 -2.75
N LEU A 215 5.13 -15.71 -2.24
CA LEU A 215 5.20 -16.55 -1.05
C LEU A 215 4.60 -15.88 0.18
N PHE A 216 4.78 -14.55 0.33
CA PHE A 216 4.14 -13.83 1.42
C PHE A 216 2.61 -13.94 1.36
N ARG A 217 2.01 -13.71 0.20
CA ARG A 217 0.55 -13.80 0.01
C ARG A 217 0.02 -15.21 0.19
N LEU A 218 0.78 -16.21 -0.27
CA LEU A 218 0.45 -17.62 -0.05
C LEU A 218 0.44 -17.96 1.45
N GLY A 219 1.50 -17.56 2.16
CA GLY A 219 1.60 -17.79 3.61
C GLY A 219 0.55 -17.03 4.40
N ASP A 220 0.19 -15.83 3.98
CA ASP A 220 -0.86 -15.01 4.58
C ASP A 220 -2.24 -15.69 4.47
N ALA A 221 -2.61 -16.13 3.27
CA ALA A 221 -3.85 -16.89 3.06
C ALA A 221 -3.86 -18.21 3.86
N GLN A 222 -2.74 -18.94 3.89
CA GLN A 222 -2.62 -20.17 4.68
C GLN A 222 -2.77 -19.89 6.18
N PHE A 223 -2.18 -18.81 6.68
CA PHE A 223 -2.29 -18.40 8.09
C PHE A 223 -3.75 -18.10 8.46
N HIS A 224 -4.45 -17.34 7.64
CA HIS A 224 -5.86 -17.00 7.87
C HIS A 224 -6.83 -18.18 7.66
N LEU A 225 -6.39 -19.25 6.98
CA LEU A 225 -7.05 -20.56 6.93
C LEU A 225 -6.71 -21.46 8.11
N GLU A 226 -5.96 -20.95 9.10
CA GLU A 226 -5.47 -21.72 10.27
C GLU A 226 -4.55 -22.92 9.90
N ARG A 227 -4.01 -22.91 8.66
CA ARG A 227 -3.03 -23.90 8.21
C ARG A 227 -1.62 -23.47 8.60
N TYR A 228 -1.39 -23.37 9.92
CA TYR A 228 -0.19 -22.73 10.47
C TYR A 228 1.11 -23.44 10.11
N ASP A 229 1.12 -24.78 9.99
CA ASP A 229 2.29 -25.54 9.54
C ASP A 229 2.67 -25.21 8.09
N GLU A 230 1.67 -25.14 7.20
CA GLU A 230 1.85 -24.76 5.80
C GLU A 230 2.32 -23.30 5.71
N ALA A 231 1.70 -22.39 6.49
CA ALA A 231 2.09 -21.00 6.54
C ALA A 231 3.54 -20.83 7.01
N ALA A 232 3.94 -21.51 8.09
CA ALA A 232 5.31 -21.48 8.60
C ALA A 232 6.31 -22.01 7.57
N ALA A 233 6.02 -23.14 6.91
CA ALA A 233 6.86 -23.70 5.87
C ALA A 233 7.00 -22.75 4.66
N THR A 234 5.92 -22.13 4.23
CA THR A 234 5.88 -21.15 3.14
C THR A 234 6.68 -19.90 3.51
N MET A 235 6.46 -19.35 4.70
CA MET A 235 7.18 -18.17 5.17
C MET A 235 8.66 -18.42 5.41
N LEU A 236 9.04 -19.62 5.87
CA LEU A 236 10.45 -20.01 5.96
C LEU A 236 11.14 -20.03 4.58
N ARG A 237 10.43 -20.44 3.54
CA ARG A 237 10.93 -20.33 2.15
C ARG A 237 11.04 -18.86 1.73
N ALA A 238 10.07 -18.04 2.08
CA ALA A 238 10.09 -16.61 1.78
C ALA A 238 11.26 -15.88 2.43
N THR A 239 11.57 -16.19 3.72
CA THR A 239 12.74 -15.61 4.42
C THR A 239 14.07 -16.02 3.80
N LYS A 240 14.18 -17.25 3.28
CA LYS A 240 15.38 -17.72 2.57
C LYS A 240 15.54 -17.05 1.20
N ARG A 241 14.43 -16.84 0.47
CA ARG A 241 14.43 -16.20 -0.85
C ARG A 241 14.74 -14.71 -0.74
N ASN A 242 14.14 -14.04 0.25
CA ASN A 242 14.35 -12.62 0.49
C ASN A 242 14.60 -12.35 1.99
N PRO A 243 15.86 -12.49 2.45
CA PRO A 243 16.21 -12.36 3.88
C PRO A 243 16.18 -10.91 4.38
N GLY A 244 16.06 -9.92 3.49
CA GLY A 244 15.95 -8.51 3.83
C GLY A 244 14.51 -8.04 4.07
N ARG A 245 13.50 -8.83 3.71
CA ARG A 245 12.09 -8.45 3.83
C ARG A 245 11.56 -8.79 5.20
N GLU A 246 11.47 -7.81 6.09
CA GLU A 246 11.09 -7.98 7.49
C GLU A 246 9.69 -8.61 7.67
N TRP A 247 8.73 -8.28 6.80
CA TRP A 247 7.36 -8.79 6.88
C TRP A 247 7.27 -10.32 6.72
N ASN A 248 8.24 -10.95 6.05
CA ASN A 248 8.31 -12.41 5.98
C ASN A 248 8.56 -13.01 7.38
N PHE A 249 9.41 -12.37 8.19
CA PHE A 249 9.69 -12.80 9.56
C PHE A 249 8.51 -12.51 10.49
N PHE A 250 7.80 -11.41 10.28
CA PHE A 250 6.61 -11.05 11.04
C PHE A 250 5.53 -12.13 10.97
N LEU A 251 5.14 -12.53 9.77
CA LEU A 251 4.13 -13.56 9.57
C LEU A 251 4.62 -14.95 9.99
N LEU A 252 5.91 -15.26 9.77
CA LEU A 252 6.52 -16.50 10.25
C LEU A 252 6.45 -16.60 11.79
N ALA A 253 6.73 -15.51 12.49
CA ALA A 253 6.64 -15.46 13.94
C ALA A 253 5.20 -15.69 14.43
N ALA A 254 4.20 -15.07 13.77
CA ALA A 254 2.79 -15.30 14.07
C ALA A 254 2.41 -16.78 13.90
N ALA A 255 2.85 -17.42 12.80
CA ALA A 255 2.60 -18.84 12.56
C ALA A 255 3.26 -19.74 13.60
N TYR A 256 4.51 -19.47 13.96
CA TYR A 256 5.19 -20.20 15.05
C TYR A 256 4.51 -20.00 16.41
N GLY A 257 4.01 -18.78 16.68
CA GLY A 257 3.24 -18.50 17.90
C GLY A 257 1.97 -19.34 17.97
N GLN A 258 1.22 -19.46 16.88
CA GLN A 258 0.02 -20.31 16.82
C GLN A 258 0.35 -21.80 16.98
N LEU A 259 1.51 -22.25 16.52
CA LEU A 259 1.99 -23.64 16.67
C LEU A 259 2.58 -23.93 18.03
N GLY A 260 2.70 -22.95 18.95
CA GLY A 260 3.35 -23.12 20.25
C GLY A 260 4.87 -23.32 20.17
N ARG A 261 5.49 -22.95 19.04
CA ARG A 261 6.95 -23.06 18.80
C ARG A 261 7.66 -21.81 19.36
N GLU A 262 7.58 -21.64 20.67
CA GLU A 262 7.94 -20.40 21.39
C GLU A 262 9.36 -19.89 21.09
N GLN A 263 10.36 -20.78 21.10
CA GLN A 263 11.75 -20.38 20.89
C GLN A 263 12.00 -19.88 19.47
N GLU A 264 11.39 -20.53 18.49
CA GLU A 264 11.49 -20.15 17.07
C GLU A 264 10.71 -18.86 16.81
N ALA A 265 9.53 -18.72 17.40
CA ALA A 265 8.73 -17.51 17.33
C ALA A 265 9.49 -16.30 17.88
N LYS A 266 10.10 -16.43 19.08
CA LYS A 266 10.88 -15.37 19.72
C LYS A 266 12.09 -14.96 18.89
N SER A 267 12.91 -15.92 18.43
CA SER A 267 14.07 -15.62 17.60
C SER A 267 13.68 -14.97 16.26
N THR A 268 12.50 -15.30 15.74
CA THR A 268 11.96 -14.73 14.49
C THR A 268 11.51 -13.27 14.72
N ILE A 269 10.87 -12.95 15.84
CA ILE A 269 10.53 -11.56 16.22
C ILE A 269 11.79 -10.72 16.42
N GLU A 270 12.83 -11.28 17.02
CA GLU A 270 14.12 -10.58 17.17
C GLU A 270 14.73 -10.22 15.82
N MET A 271 14.66 -11.14 14.84
CA MET A 271 15.13 -10.87 13.47
C MET A 271 14.28 -9.81 12.78
N PHE A 272 12.96 -9.86 12.90
CA PHE A 272 12.05 -8.83 12.40
C PHE A 272 12.44 -7.44 12.93
N ASN A 273 12.57 -7.29 14.24
CA ASN A 273 12.95 -6.01 14.86
C ASN A 273 14.36 -5.55 14.47
N LYS A 274 15.30 -6.47 14.27
CA LYS A 274 16.65 -6.17 13.80
C LYS A 274 16.63 -5.60 12.36
N LEU A 275 15.79 -6.14 11.48
CA LEU A 275 15.65 -5.63 10.11
C LEU A 275 15.00 -4.24 10.12
N ARG A 276 13.98 -4.01 10.92
CA ARG A 276 13.35 -2.69 11.09
C ARG A 276 14.34 -1.63 11.58
N ALA A 277 15.16 -1.98 12.56
CA ALA A 277 16.18 -1.08 13.10
C ALA A 277 17.23 -0.65 12.06
N LYS A 278 17.55 -1.51 11.07
CA LYS A 278 18.47 -1.15 9.98
C LYS A 278 17.97 -0.01 9.10
N VAL A 279 16.65 0.14 8.99
CA VAL A 279 16.00 1.22 8.22
C VAL A 279 15.50 2.36 9.13
N GLY A 280 15.99 2.41 10.38
CA GLY A 280 15.69 3.48 11.34
C GLY A 280 14.28 3.41 11.94
N GLN A 281 13.61 2.26 11.86
CA GLN A 281 12.31 2.05 12.47
C GLN A 281 12.44 1.46 13.87
N GLY A 282 11.55 1.88 14.78
CA GLY A 282 11.47 1.35 16.14
C GLY A 282 10.91 -0.07 16.21
N PRO A 283 10.98 -0.69 17.41
CA PRO A 283 10.35 -1.98 17.64
C PRO A 283 8.84 -1.92 17.38
N TYR A 284 8.32 -2.99 16.81
CA TYR A 284 6.88 -3.16 16.56
C TYR A 284 6.19 -3.71 17.83
N THR A 285 4.90 -3.42 17.96
CA THR A 285 4.07 -3.85 19.08
C THR A 285 2.72 -4.36 18.58
N LEU A 286 1.94 -5.03 19.41
CA LEU A 286 0.58 -5.46 19.05
C LEU A 286 -0.33 -4.28 18.77
N ALA A 287 -0.13 -3.12 19.41
CA ALA A 287 -0.84 -1.89 19.09
C ALA A 287 -0.61 -1.40 17.65
N ASP A 288 0.52 -1.75 17.04
CA ASP A 288 0.79 -1.41 15.62
C ASP A 288 0.01 -2.30 14.65
N VAL A 289 -0.42 -3.50 15.10
CA VAL A 289 -1.27 -4.41 14.31
C VAL A 289 -2.71 -3.87 14.22
N ASP A 290 -3.14 -3.06 15.18
CA ASP A 290 -4.49 -2.47 15.18
C ASP A 290 -4.71 -1.50 14.02
N ASP A 291 -3.64 -0.95 13.45
CA ASP A 291 -3.69 -0.12 12.24
C ASP A 291 -3.89 -0.93 10.94
N TRP A 292 -3.81 -2.27 11.00
CA TRP A 292 -4.02 -3.09 9.82
C TRP A 292 -5.50 -3.14 9.45
N ASP A 293 -5.77 -2.90 8.19
CA ASP A 293 -7.11 -2.90 7.63
C ASP A 293 -7.61 -4.34 7.38
N PHE A 294 -8.45 -4.82 8.26
CA PHE A 294 -9.24 -6.05 8.09
C PHE A 294 -10.72 -5.69 8.23
N LYS A 295 -11.55 -6.17 7.29
CA LYS A 295 -13.01 -6.01 7.39
C LYS A 295 -13.54 -6.80 8.58
N GLU A 296 -13.06 -8.04 8.74
CA GLU A 296 -13.45 -8.92 9.82
C GLU A 296 -12.48 -8.80 11.01
N PRO A 297 -12.94 -8.31 12.17
CA PRO A 297 -12.09 -8.18 13.35
C PRO A 297 -11.43 -9.48 13.81
N ALA A 298 -12.08 -10.62 13.57
CA ALA A 298 -11.55 -11.94 13.91
C ALA A 298 -10.23 -12.26 13.19
N GLU A 299 -10.07 -11.79 11.95
CA GLU A 299 -8.84 -12.00 11.18
C GLU A 299 -7.66 -11.22 11.77
N ARG A 300 -7.90 -9.98 12.19
CA ARG A 300 -6.90 -9.17 12.88
C ARG A 300 -6.52 -9.78 14.24
N GLU A 301 -7.53 -10.23 15.02
CA GLU A 301 -7.26 -10.82 16.33
C GLU A 301 -6.52 -12.17 16.21
N ARG A 302 -6.76 -12.96 15.17
CA ARG A 302 -5.99 -14.17 14.87
C ARG A 302 -4.51 -13.86 14.67
N LEU A 303 -4.20 -12.82 13.91
CA LEU A 303 -2.83 -12.36 13.70
C LEU A 303 -2.21 -11.84 15.01
N ARG A 304 -2.95 -11.01 15.76
CA ARG A 304 -2.51 -10.51 17.07
C ARG A 304 -2.21 -11.64 18.06
N ASP A 305 -3.08 -12.63 18.13
CA ASP A 305 -2.91 -13.76 19.04
C ASP A 305 -1.64 -14.56 18.71
N GLY A 306 -1.41 -14.85 17.43
CA GLY A 306 -0.16 -15.50 16.98
C GLY A 306 1.09 -14.68 17.35
N LEU A 307 1.07 -13.37 17.17
CA LEU A 307 2.18 -12.48 17.50
C LEU A 307 2.36 -12.32 19.02
N ARG A 308 1.26 -12.30 19.79
CA ARG A 308 1.32 -12.29 21.27
C ARG A 308 2.00 -13.55 21.79
N LYS A 309 1.62 -14.71 21.28
CA LYS A 309 2.27 -16.00 21.57
C LYS A 309 3.75 -16.02 21.14
N ALA A 310 4.08 -15.30 20.07
CA ALA A 310 5.47 -15.12 19.64
C ALA A 310 6.29 -14.14 20.50
N GLY A 311 5.67 -13.49 21.49
CA GLY A 311 6.34 -12.58 22.41
C GLY A 311 6.41 -11.13 21.94
N LEU A 312 5.58 -10.72 20.94
CA LEU A 312 5.45 -9.32 20.58
C LEU A 312 4.78 -8.55 21.74
N PRO A 313 5.36 -7.44 22.23
CA PRO A 313 4.79 -6.70 23.36
C PRO A 313 3.49 -6.00 22.99
N GLU A 314 2.58 -5.82 23.94
CA GLU A 314 1.27 -5.14 23.74
C GLU A 314 1.42 -3.71 23.23
N GLY A 315 2.47 -3.01 23.60
CA GLY A 315 2.69 -1.60 23.30
C GLY A 315 2.63 -0.73 24.57
N LYS A 316 2.77 0.58 24.39
CA LYS A 316 2.62 1.49 25.51
C LYS A 316 1.13 1.60 25.87
N ALA A 317 0.80 1.40 27.14
CA ALA A 317 -0.52 1.70 27.64
C ALA A 317 -0.76 3.22 27.68
N ALA A 318 -1.99 3.62 27.52
CA ALA A 318 -2.40 5.03 27.75
C ALA A 318 -1.97 5.50 29.16
N PRO A 319 -1.71 6.79 29.32
CA PRO A 319 -1.36 7.33 30.63
C PRO A 319 -2.38 6.94 31.71
N ARG A 320 -1.93 6.60 32.91
CA ARG A 320 -2.82 6.31 34.06
C ARG A 320 -3.54 7.55 34.60
N VAL A 321 -3.29 8.73 34.01
CA VAL A 321 -3.97 9.99 34.31
C VAL A 321 -5.29 10.02 33.57
N ALA A 322 -6.32 10.62 34.13
CA ALA A 322 -7.60 10.78 33.47
C ALA A 322 -7.46 11.58 32.17
N ALA A 323 -8.07 11.09 31.10
CA ALA A 323 -8.21 11.84 29.85
C ALA A 323 -9.01 13.15 30.09
N LEU A 324 -8.84 14.13 29.21
CA LEU A 324 -9.57 15.38 29.31
C LEU A 324 -11.09 15.12 29.16
N PRO A 325 -11.92 15.66 30.07
CA PRO A 325 -13.38 15.53 29.96
C PRO A 325 -13.94 16.21 28.71
N SER A 326 -15.11 15.76 28.24
CA SER A 326 -15.76 16.26 27.01
C SER A 326 -15.94 17.79 27.03
N GLU A 327 -16.31 18.36 28.16
CA GLU A 327 -16.51 19.81 28.27
C GLU A 327 -15.19 20.60 28.16
N GLU A 328 -14.13 20.08 28.78
CA GLU A 328 -12.81 20.70 28.71
C GLU A 328 -12.24 20.59 27.29
N LEU A 329 -12.39 19.44 26.64
CA LEU A 329 -12.00 19.23 25.23
C LEU A 329 -12.74 20.19 24.29
N ARG A 330 -14.06 20.35 24.47
CA ARG A 330 -14.85 21.25 23.63
C ARG A 330 -14.37 22.69 23.79
N ARG A 331 -14.14 23.15 25.03
CA ARG A 331 -13.59 24.48 25.31
C ARG A 331 -12.19 24.68 24.74
N LEU A 332 -11.37 23.63 24.80
CA LEU A 332 -10.00 23.65 24.34
C LEU A 332 -9.88 23.72 22.80
N LEU A 333 -10.72 22.97 22.09
CA LEU A 333 -10.59 22.80 20.63
C LEU A 333 -11.43 23.81 19.85
N THR A 334 -12.61 24.17 20.30
CA THR A 334 -13.52 25.08 19.56
C THR A 334 -12.87 26.41 19.24
N GLY A 335 -12.78 26.74 17.96
CA GLY A 335 -12.20 28.00 17.47
C GLY A 335 -10.68 28.11 17.65
N THR A 336 -9.97 26.98 17.72
CA THR A 336 -8.52 26.95 17.94
C THR A 336 -7.79 26.16 16.87
N THR A 337 -6.49 26.40 16.73
CA THR A 337 -5.61 25.66 15.83
C THR A 337 -4.66 24.75 16.60
N SER A 338 -4.72 23.47 16.32
CA SER A 338 -3.74 22.47 16.77
C SER A 338 -2.57 22.40 15.81
N THR A 339 -1.34 22.32 16.34
CA THR A 339 -0.12 22.19 15.55
C THR A 339 0.69 21.00 16.04
N SER A 340 1.05 20.10 15.15
CA SER A 340 1.88 18.92 15.47
C SER A 340 3.30 19.35 15.89
N GLU A 341 3.79 18.74 16.99
CA GLU A 341 5.17 18.93 17.44
C GLU A 341 6.20 18.29 16.49
N SER A 342 5.87 17.13 15.92
CA SER A 342 6.76 16.38 15.02
C SER A 342 6.84 16.93 13.59
N GLY A 343 6.24 18.11 13.35
CA GLY A 343 6.23 18.75 12.04
C GLY A 343 5.44 17.93 11.00
N GLY A 344 4.20 18.19 10.86
CA GLY A 344 3.40 17.50 9.85
C GLY A 344 2.18 18.32 9.45
N TRP A 345 1.55 19.00 10.40
CA TRP A 345 0.27 19.62 10.13
C TRP A 345 -0.14 20.74 11.10
N HIS A 346 -0.99 21.63 10.59
CA HIS A 346 -1.86 22.55 11.35
C HIS A 346 -3.32 22.15 11.11
N VAL A 347 -4.15 22.19 12.14
CA VAL A 347 -5.58 21.86 12.06
C VAL A 347 -6.39 22.88 12.83
N TYR A 348 -7.26 23.60 12.13
CA TYR A 348 -8.24 24.49 12.73
C TYR A 348 -9.54 23.73 13.02
N HIS A 349 -10.05 23.90 14.24
CA HIS A 349 -11.30 23.29 14.71
C HIS A 349 -12.38 24.38 14.73
N ALA A 350 -13.13 24.48 13.65
CA ALA A 350 -14.17 25.50 13.53
C ALA A 350 -15.33 25.24 14.52
N PRO A 351 -15.98 26.31 15.03
CA PRO A 351 -17.07 26.19 16.03
C PRO A 351 -18.29 25.41 15.52
N ASP A 352 -18.49 25.33 14.22
CA ASP A 352 -19.59 24.62 13.54
C ASP A 352 -19.35 23.13 13.35
N GLY A 353 -18.23 22.60 13.84
CA GLY A 353 -17.86 21.20 13.69
C GLY A 353 -17.08 20.88 12.41
N GLN A 354 -16.69 21.88 11.64
CA GLN A 354 -15.78 21.67 10.49
C GLN A 354 -14.33 21.63 10.94
N LEU A 355 -13.52 20.89 10.18
CA LEU A 355 -12.06 20.87 10.31
C LEU A 355 -11.42 21.39 9.04
N PHE A 356 -10.39 22.19 9.20
CA PHE A 356 -9.54 22.63 8.11
C PHE A 356 -8.10 22.30 8.45
N GLY A 357 -7.43 21.58 7.58
CA GLY A 357 -6.08 21.11 7.80
C GLY A 357 -5.12 21.56 6.72
N ARG A 358 -3.87 21.88 7.12
CA ARG A 358 -2.76 22.13 6.20
C ARG A 358 -1.52 21.39 6.68
N SER A 359 -0.90 20.63 5.80
CA SER A 359 0.42 20.07 6.06
C SER A 359 1.50 21.15 5.94
N PHE A 360 2.68 20.91 6.51
CA PHE A 360 3.81 21.82 6.34
C PHE A 360 4.35 21.86 4.89
N SER A 361 3.99 20.87 4.07
CA SER A 361 4.25 20.87 2.62
C SER A 361 3.22 21.67 1.81
N GLY A 362 2.17 22.19 2.46
CA GLY A 362 1.13 23.01 1.83
C GLY A 362 -0.14 22.27 1.42
N SER A 363 -0.19 20.94 1.48
CA SER A 363 -1.43 20.17 1.21
C SER A 363 -2.51 20.50 2.22
N THR A 364 -3.74 20.70 1.76
CA THR A 364 -4.91 21.00 2.58
C THR A 364 -5.93 19.88 2.53
N ASP A 365 -6.74 19.76 3.58
CA ASP A 365 -7.92 18.90 3.63
C ASP A 365 -9.00 19.51 4.53
N GLU A 366 -10.22 19.12 4.27
CA GLU A 366 -11.39 19.51 5.05
C GLU A 366 -12.03 18.26 5.65
N GLY A 367 -12.73 18.45 6.76
CA GLY A 367 -13.38 17.34 7.45
C GLY A 367 -14.36 17.81 8.49
N THR A 368 -14.80 16.88 9.30
CA THR A 368 -15.71 17.17 10.42
C THR A 368 -15.12 16.69 11.74
N TRP A 369 -15.53 17.32 12.84
CA TRP A 369 -15.17 16.88 14.17
C TRP A 369 -16.34 16.99 15.14
N GLU A 370 -16.31 16.14 16.13
CA GLU A 370 -17.26 16.13 17.22
C GLU A 370 -16.60 15.63 18.51
N ILE A 371 -17.19 15.96 19.63
CA ILE A 371 -16.82 15.36 20.92
C ILE A 371 -18.01 14.56 21.39
N ILE A 372 -17.78 13.25 21.56
CA ILE A 372 -18.77 12.31 22.06
C ILE A 372 -18.59 12.07 23.56
N ASP A 373 -19.57 11.39 24.16
CA ASP A 373 -19.54 11.05 25.58
C ASP A 373 -18.27 10.25 25.97
N GLY A 374 -17.79 10.51 27.20
CA GLY A 374 -16.56 9.89 27.69
C GLY A 374 -15.26 10.61 27.32
N GLY A 375 -15.34 11.87 26.82
CA GLY A 375 -14.14 12.67 26.52
C GLY A 375 -13.40 12.23 25.26
N GLN A 376 -14.11 11.69 24.29
CA GLN A 376 -13.52 11.30 23.03
C GLN A 376 -13.71 12.39 21.97
N PHE A 377 -12.61 12.80 21.37
CA PHE A 377 -12.59 13.64 20.16
C PHE A 377 -12.62 12.76 18.94
N CYS A 378 -13.67 12.84 18.14
CA CYS A 378 -13.80 12.11 16.88
C CYS A 378 -13.66 13.07 15.71
N ARG A 379 -12.96 12.63 14.67
CA ARG A 379 -12.80 13.38 13.41
C ARG A 379 -12.93 12.48 12.21
N GLN A 380 -13.39 13.06 11.12
CA GLN A 380 -13.39 12.44 9.80
C GLN A 380 -12.93 13.46 8.77
N TRP A 381 -11.87 13.16 8.06
CA TRP A 381 -11.34 13.96 6.97
C TRP A 381 -11.92 13.51 5.63
N THR A 382 -11.89 14.36 4.63
CA THR A 382 -12.27 13.97 3.27
C THR A 382 -11.22 12.99 2.70
N TYR A 383 -9.95 13.31 2.86
CA TYR A 383 -8.84 12.51 2.34
C TYR A 383 -7.85 12.05 3.41
N TRP A 384 -7.49 12.90 4.37
CA TRP A 384 -6.55 12.54 5.42
C TRP A 384 -7.12 11.42 6.30
N GLY A 385 -6.23 10.53 6.78
CA GLY A 385 -6.68 9.39 7.58
C GLY A 385 -7.51 8.37 6.80
N GLY A 386 -7.54 8.45 5.44
CA GLY A 386 -8.32 7.56 4.59
C GLY A 386 -9.79 7.91 4.47
N GLY A 387 -10.20 9.11 4.90
CA GLY A 387 -11.62 9.45 4.99
C GLY A 387 -12.34 8.70 6.11
N ARG A 388 -11.60 7.92 6.93
CA ARG A 388 -12.18 7.16 8.04
C ARG A 388 -12.46 8.07 9.24
N LYS A 389 -13.58 7.80 9.93
CA LYS A 389 -13.81 8.37 11.24
C LYS A 389 -12.86 7.75 12.25
N ALA A 390 -12.12 8.57 12.98
CA ALA A 390 -11.20 8.15 14.01
C ALA A 390 -11.43 8.93 15.30
N CYS A 391 -11.46 8.22 16.43
CA CYS A 391 -11.71 8.82 17.74
C CYS A 391 -10.47 8.69 18.64
N PHE A 392 -10.24 9.73 19.45
CA PHE A 392 -9.06 9.89 20.27
C PHE A 392 -9.41 10.40 21.67
N ILE A 393 -8.58 10.02 22.64
CA ILE A 393 -8.57 10.61 23.99
C ILE A 393 -7.34 11.49 24.14
N TYR A 394 -7.46 12.60 24.84
CA TYR A 394 -6.43 13.61 24.98
C TYR A 394 -5.93 13.69 26.42
N PHE A 395 -4.63 13.87 26.57
CA PHE A 395 -3.96 14.07 27.87
C PHE A 395 -3.13 15.33 27.83
N LYS A 396 -3.23 16.16 28.87
CA LYS A 396 -2.39 17.34 29.03
C LYS A 396 -1.03 16.98 29.58
N LYS A 397 0.04 17.49 28.97
CA LYS A 397 1.43 17.33 29.37
C LYS A 397 2.18 18.66 29.37
N GLY A 398 2.07 19.41 30.45
CA GLY A 398 2.60 20.78 30.50
C GLY A 398 1.86 21.69 29.50
N ASP A 399 2.61 22.26 28.55
CA ASP A 399 2.08 23.14 27.49
C ASP A 399 1.68 22.37 26.21
N GLU A 400 1.77 21.05 26.23
CA GLU A 400 1.47 20.17 25.11
C GLU A 400 0.35 19.21 25.45
N TYR A 401 -0.21 18.60 24.39
CA TYR A 401 -1.23 17.58 24.50
C TYR A 401 -0.77 16.31 23.77
N GLU A 402 -0.94 15.16 24.42
CA GLU A 402 -0.83 13.86 23.79
C GLU A 402 -2.22 13.39 23.36
N TYR A 403 -2.32 12.83 22.16
CA TYR A 403 -3.57 12.19 21.74
C TYR A 403 -3.33 10.72 21.44
N TRP A 404 -4.26 9.91 21.93
CA TRP A 404 -4.24 8.46 21.86
C TRP A 404 -5.51 7.98 21.18
N TYR A 405 -5.49 6.79 20.56
CA TYR A 405 -6.74 6.17 20.15
C TYR A 405 -7.71 6.07 21.33
N ALA A 406 -9.02 6.09 21.04
CA ALA A 406 -10.05 6.11 22.07
C ALA A 406 -10.05 4.84 22.96
N ASP A 407 -9.57 3.72 22.45
CA ASP A 407 -9.35 2.47 23.18
C ASP A 407 -8.10 2.49 24.09
N GLY A 408 -7.30 3.56 24.03
CA GLY A 408 -6.06 3.68 24.79
C GLY A 408 -4.90 2.83 24.30
N SER A 409 -5.06 2.15 23.17
CA SER A 409 -4.08 1.17 22.67
C SER A 409 -2.76 1.82 22.26
N ARG A 410 -2.79 3.03 21.68
CA ARG A 410 -1.61 3.66 21.09
C ARG A 410 -1.65 5.17 21.12
N MET A 411 -0.51 5.81 21.39
CA MET A 411 -0.30 7.23 21.21
C MET A 411 -0.13 7.56 19.71
N ARG A 412 -0.91 8.52 19.22
CA ARG A 412 -0.82 8.99 17.82
C ARG A 412 0.14 10.16 17.63
N GLY A 413 0.36 10.96 18.65
CA GLY A 413 1.28 12.07 18.57
C GLY A 413 1.07 13.12 19.66
N LYS A 414 1.80 14.23 19.51
CA LYS A 414 1.72 15.40 20.35
C LYS A 414 1.42 16.64 19.53
N PHE A 415 0.77 17.60 20.14
CA PHE A 415 0.44 18.87 19.52
C PHE A 415 0.33 20.00 20.55
N ARG A 416 0.43 21.23 20.04
CA ARG A 416 0.14 22.45 20.79
C ARG A 416 -1.08 23.12 20.22
N ILE A 417 -1.76 23.91 21.05
CA ILE A 417 -2.95 24.65 20.67
C ILE A 417 -2.67 26.14 20.70
N ARG A 418 -3.16 26.84 19.68
CA ARG A 418 -3.17 28.30 19.58
C ARG A 418 -4.60 28.79 19.40
N PRO A 419 -4.98 29.91 20.03
CA PRO A 419 -6.28 30.53 19.83
C PRO A 419 -6.48 30.96 18.37
N GLY A 420 -7.72 30.86 17.87
CA GLY A 420 -8.12 31.35 16.56
C GLY A 420 -7.59 30.49 15.41
N ASN A 421 -7.61 31.07 14.21
CA ASN A 421 -7.10 30.51 12.97
C ASN A 421 -5.88 31.30 12.44
N PRO A 422 -4.73 31.29 13.13
CA PRO A 422 -3.57 32.08 12.75
C PRO A 422 -2.93 31.65 11.43
N GLU A 423 -3.22 30.45 10.95
CA GLU A 423 -2.69 29.88 9.71
C GLU A 423 -3.62 30.16 8.51
N ASN A 424 -4.75 30.83 8.74
CA ASN A 424 -5.78 31.13 7.73
C ASN A 424 -6.18 29.87 6.93
N LEU A 425 -6.54 28.82 7.65
CA LEU A 425 -6.96 27.52 7.13
C LEU A 425 -8.40 27.57 6.64
#